data_0acdfbd3d5d3a3c8e96eba49d0970a68
#
_entry.id   0acdfbd3d5d3a3c8e96eba49d0970a68
#
_cell.length_a   1.000
_cell.length_b   1.000
_cell.length_c   1.000
_cell.angle_alpha   90.00
_cell.angle_beta   90.00
_cell.angle_gamma   90.00
#
_symmetry.space_group_name_H-M   'P 1'
#
loop_
_entity.id
_entity.type
_entity.pdbx_description
1 polymer ?
#
loop_
_entity_poly.entity_id
_entity_poly.type
_entity_poly.pdbx_seq_one_letter_code
_entity_poly.pdbx_strand_id
1 'polypeptide(L)'
;STSWSNFPVTFVERSGIKLGDLGETQRAAGLKVLKALLNDEAYAKVTGIMAGDQYLKDNANANDLGDTQYNIAFFGNPSTTNDWSIQFGGHHVGINATFSNGAITFAPTHLGTQPTTYTDSNGQTQSALGEMYQTAFDFYNSLTDEQKQKLYQDEDVKNLTCAPGDTCDYPTGTGIKGSELTDEQKQLLLKVIANWTNLADSQTTQATMDQISATLDDTYVNWSGATVYDTSQGKGIYFQISGPKVYIELASQDNDAGATVSGVQTSGWGHIHTIYRDPTNDYAGSVTQQKSSGPTGGGPGAGSGSGGPGAGSGGPGGSGAGNGGPSDAPGGSGAPAGAPGGKPGDNESGQTGSNTSKSTSKSATADS
;
A
#
# COMPACT_ATOMS: atom_id res chain seq x y z
N SER A 1 13.50 5.41 -11.22
CA SER A 1 12.27 6.19 -11.28
C SER A 1 11.60 6.27 -9.92
N THR A 2 11.18 7.45 -9.52
CA THR A 2 10.40 7.68 -8.28
C THR A 2 8.89 7.61 -8.52
N SER A 3 8.44 7.26 -9.73
CA SER A 3 7.03 7.14 -10.10
C SER A 3 6.42 5.82 -9.63
N TRP A 4 6.38 5.62 -8.34
CA TRP A 4 5.66 4.55 -7.66
C TRP A 4 4.89 5.15 -6.49
N SER A 5 3.83 4.50 -6.04
CA SER A 5 2.93 5.07 -5.06
C SER A 5 2.10 3.97 -4.41
N ASN A 6 1.56 4.25 -3.23
CA ASN A 6 0.55 3.45 -2.54
C ASN A 6 -0.89 3.93 -2.83
N PHE A 7 -1.07 4.82 -3.81
CA PHE A 7 -2.38 5.22 -4.28
C PHE A 7 -2.86 4.36 -5.46
N PRO A 8 -4.17 4.28 -5.71
CA PRO A 8 -4.71 3.70 -6.94
C PRO A 8 -4.01 4.24 -8.19
N VAL A 9 -3.87 3.38 -9.20
CA VAL A 9 -3.14 3.73 -10.44
C VAL A 9 -3.80 4.86 -11.24
N THR A 10 -5.07 5.15 -10.97
CA THR A 10 -5.81 6.28 -11.53
C THR A 10 -5.39 7.63 -10.95
N PHE A 11 -4.80 7.67 -9.74
CA PHE A 11 -4.31 8.90 -9.12
C PHE A 11 -2.83 9.15 -9.42
N VAL A 12 -2.04 8.08 -9.48
CA VAL A 12 -0.60 8.16 -9.78
C VAL A 12 -0.24 7.10 -10.80
N GLU A 13 0.12 7.52 -11.99
CA GLU A 13 0.55 6.63 -13.07
C GLU A 13 1.84 5.89 -12.68
N ARG A 14 1.92 4.60 -13.02
CA ARG A 14 3.10 3.76 -12.80
C ARG A 14 3.96 3.70 -14.06
N SER A 15 5.27 3.57 -13.87
CA SER A 15 6.22 3.36 -14.97
C SER A 15 6.07 1.96 -15.58
N GLY A 16 6.41 1.85 -16.86
CA GLY A 16 6.51 0.58 -17.56
C GLY A 16 5.20 0.11 -18.19
N ILE A 17 5.07 -1.17 -18.40
CA ILE A 17 3.94 -1.78 -19.11
C ILE A 17 2.97 -2.35 -18.08
N LYS A 18 1.69 -2.00 -18.22
CA LYS A 18 0.62 -2.54 -17.39
C LYS A 18 0.29 -3.98 -17.80
N LEU A 19 0.16 -4.87 -16.81
CA LEU A 19 -0.15 -6.28 -17.07
C LEU A 19 -1.47 -6.46 -17.83
N GLY A 20 -2.44 -5.57 -17.63
CA GLY A 20 -3.73 -5.58 -18.32
C GLY A 20 -3.63 -5.26 -19.83
N ASP A 21 -2.58 -4.58 -20.27
CA ASP A 21 -2.36 -4.22 -21.67
C ASP A 21 -1.61 -5.33 -22.44
N LEU A 22 -1.18 -6.38 -21.73
CA LEU A 22 -0.45 -7.51 -22.29
C LEU A 22 -1.37 -8.68 -22.63
N GLY A 23 -1.06 -9.37 -23.72
CA GLY A 23 -1.66 -10.68 -23.99
C GLY A 23 -1.27 -11.71 -22.92
N GLU A 24 -2.03 -12.78 -22.81
CA GLU A 24 -1.86 -13.83 -21.77
C GLU A 24 -0.41 -14.35 -21.70
N THR A 25 0.19 -14.70 -22.82
CA THR A 25 1.58 -15.19 -22.90
C THR A 25 2.60 -14.16 -22.39
N GLN A 26 2.39 -12.88 -22.74
CA GLN A 26 3.27 -11.80 -22.30
C GLN A 26 3.11 -11.50 -20.81
N ARG A 27 1.87 -11.52 -20.31
CA ARG A 27 1.58 -11.37 -18.87
C ARG A 27 2.23 -12.49 -18.07
N ALA A 28 2.09 -13.73 -18.52
CA ALA A 28 2.74 -14.88 -17.89
C ALA A 28 4.28 -14.73 -17.90
N ALA A 29 4.87 -14.18 -18.97
CA ALA A 29 6.30 -13.90 -19.03
C ALA A 29 6.72 -12.82 -18.00
N GLY A 30 5.95 -11.74 -17.85
CA GLY A 30 6.17 -10.71 -16.81
C GLY A 30 6.12 -11.26 -15.40
N LEU A 31 5.12 -12.09 -15.10
CA LEU A 31 5.02 -12.75 -13.78
C LEU A 31 6.16 -13.77 -13.56
N LYS A 32 6.69 -14.37 -14.62
CA LYS A 32 7.84 -15.26 -14.55
C LYS A 32 9.12 -14.51 -14.17
N VAL A 33 9.27 -13.27 -14.67
CA VAL A 33 10.38 -12.39 -14.24
C VAL A 33 10.25 -12.07 -12.74
N LEU A 34 9.06 -11.71 -12.28
CA LEU A 34 8.81 -11.45 -10.86
C LEU A 34 9.09 -12.68 -10.00
N LYS A 35 8.69 -13.87 -10.43
CA LYS A 35 8.98 -15.12 -9.73
C LYS A 35 10.47 -15.45 -9.69
N ALA A 36 11.23 -15.09 -10.71
CA ALA A 36 12.68 -15.27 -10.74
C ALA A 36 13.43 -14.26 -9.85
N LEU A 37 12.81 -13.11 -9.58
CA LEU A 37 13.34 -12.05 -8.75
C LEU A 37 13.16 -12.33 -7.25
N LEU A 38 12.04 -12.94 -6.87
CA LEU A 38 11.60 -13.15 -5.50
C LEU A 38 11.76 -14.62 -5.10
N ASN A 39 11.96 -14.88 -3.81
CA ASN A 39 11.82 -16.23 -3.29
C ASN A 39 10.33 -16.69 -3.32
N ASP A 40 10.06 -17.95 -3.08
CA ASP A 40 8.72 -18.51 -3.21
C ASP A 40 7.72 -17.86 -2.22
N GLU A 41 8.13 -17.56 -1.00
CA GLU A 41 7.30 -16.89 0.02
C GLU A 41 6.95 -15.45 -0.39
N ALA A 42 7.95 -14.67 -0.80
CA ALA A 42 7.75 -13.30 -1.25
C ALA A 42 6.89 -13.23 -2.52
N TYR A 43 7.08 -14.17 -3.45
CA TYR A 43 6.24 -14.28 -4.63
C TYR A 43 4.78 -14.60 -4.27
N ALA A 44 4.55 -15.55 -3.35
CA ALA A 44 3.21 -15.87 -2.85
C ALA A 44 2.56 -14.68 -2.15
N LYS A 45 3.33 -13.93 -1.33
CA LYS A 45 2.89 -12.70 -0.66
C LYS A 45 2.44 -11.64 -1.67
N VAL A 46 3.25 -11.35 -2.68
CA VAL A 46 2.92 -10.37 -3.73
C VAL A 46 1.70 -10.79 -4.55
N THR A 47 1.62 -12.04 -4.97
CA THR A 47 0.44 -12.54 -5.71
C THR A 47 -0.81 -12.61 -4.86
N GLY A 48 -0.68 -12.85 -3.56
CA GLY A 48 -1.77 -12.78 -2.58
C GLY A 48 -2.32 -11.35 -2.42
N ILE A 49 -1.45 -10.33 -2.43
CA ILE A 49 -1.86 -8.92 -2.44
C ILE A 49 -2.62 -8.60 -3.73
N MET A 50 -2.11 -9.01 -4.88
CA MET A 50 -2.79 -8.83 -6.18
C MET A 50 -4.19 -9.47 -6.20
N ALA A 51 -4.33 -10.64 -5.57
CA ALA A 51 -5.62 -11.32 -5.43
C ALA A 51 -6.57 -10.56 -4.48
N GLY A 52 -6.08 -9.90 -3.45
CA GLY A 52 -6.85 -8.99 -2.61
C GLY A 52 -7.41 -7.80 -3.40
N ASP A 53 -6.59 -7.15 -4.23
CA ASP A 53 -7.05 -6.11 -5.14
C ASP A 53 -8.10 -6.62 -6.13
N GLN A 54 -7.94 -7.85 -6.63
CA GLN A 54 -8.95 -8.48 -7.48
C GLN A 54 -10.26 -8.75 -6.73
N TYR A 55 -10.18 -9.16 -5.46
CA TYR A 55 -11.37 -9.33 -4.61
C TYR A 55 -12.16 -8.01 -4.50
N LEU A 56 -11.48 -6.87 -4.28
CA LEU A 56 -12.15 -5.56 -4.23
C LEU A 56 -12.77 -5.18 -5.57
N LYS A 57 -12.08 -5.43 -6.67
CA LYS A 57 -12.63 -5.19 -8.00
C LYS A 57 -13.94 -5.96 -8.20
N ASP A 58 -13.95 -7.23 -7.85
CA ASP A 58 -15.09 -8.11 -8.09
C ASP A 58 -16.27 -7.86 -7.13
N ASN A 59 -16.00 -7.37 -5.92
CA ASN A 59 -17.02 -7.22 -4.87
C ASN A 59 -17.41 -5.76 -4.56
N ALA A 60 -16.57 -4.78 -4.92
CA ALA A 60 -16.80 -3.36 -4.65
C ALA A 60 -16.91 -2.49 -5.90
N ASN A 61 -16.89 -3.07 -7.11
CA ASN A 61 -16.81 -2.36 -8.39
C ASN A 61 -15.60 -1.40 -8.47
N ALA A 62 -14.51 -1.73 -7.79
CA ALA A 62 -13.28 -0.95 -7.79
C ALA A 62 -12.47 -1.22 -9.07
N ASN A 63 -12.92 -0.68 -10.19
CA ASN A 63 -12.38 -0.97 -11.53
C ASN A 63 -10.94 -0.50 -11.75
N ASP A 64 -10.44 0.36 -10.88
CA ASP A 64 -9.05 0.85 -10.83
C ASP A 64 -8.13 -0.07 -10.02
N LEU A 65 -8.66 -1.12 -9.44
CA LEU A 65 -7.94 -2.20 -8.75
C LEU A 65 -7.96 -3.50 -9.57
N GLY A 66 -7.37 -4.54 -9.02
CA GLY A 66 -7.32 -5.87 -9.60
C GLY A 66 -5.93 -6.28 -10.08
N ASP A 67 -5.77 -7.57 -10.31
CA ASP A 67 -4.48 -8.20 -10.65
C ASP A 67 -3.86 -7.71 -11.96
N THR A 68 -4.66 -7.11 -12.84
CA THR A 68 -4.21 -6.54 -14.12
C THR A 68 -3.77 -5.08 -14.04
N GLN A 69 -3.96 -4.41 -12.90
CA GLN A 69 -3.59 -3.00 -12.68
C GLN A 69 -2.16 -2.83 -12.16
N TYR A 70 -1.32 -3.84 -12.33
CA TYR A 70 0.09 -3.81 -11.96
C TYR A 70 0.97 -3.56 -13.18
N ASN A 71 2.05 -2.82 -12.98
CA ASN A 71 3.02 -2.47 -14.01
C ASN A 71 4.37 -3.12 -13.74
N ILE A 72 5.10 -3.44 -14.81
CA ILE A 72 6.50 -3.85 -14.74
C ILE A 72 7.35 -2.92 -15.60
N ALA A 73 8.44 -2.41 -15.04
CA ALA A 73 9.38 -1.54 -15.72
C ALA A 73 10.82 -2.00 -15.50
N PHE A 74 11.64 -1.78 -16.53
CA PHE A 74 13.09 -1.99 -16.47
C PHE A 74 13.79 -0.65 -16.68
N PHE A 75 14.78 -0.34 -15.85
CA PHE A 75 15.60 0.85 -15.95
C PHE A 75 17.05 0.45 -16.17
N GLY A 76 17.66 0.95 -17.22
CA GLY A 76 18.96 0.48 -17.68
C GLY A 76 18.86 -0.80 -18.53
N ASN A 77 19.98 -1.45 -18.76
CA ASN A 77 20.06 -2.70 -19.52
C ASN A 77 20.37 -3.85 -18.56
N PRO A 78 19.51 -4.86 -18.47
CA PRO A 78 19.78 -6.05 -17.66
C PRO A 78 21.15 -6.65 -17.99
N SER A 79 21.97 -6.84 -16.97
CA SER A 79 23.38 -7.23 -17.09
C SER A 79 23.88 -7.83 -15.78
N THR A 80 24.91 -8.62 -15.84
CA THR A 80 25.67 -9.11 -14.67
C THR A 80 26.76 -8.14 -14.22
N THR A 81 27.00 -7.05 -14.95
CA THR A 81 28.12 -6.13 -14.70
C THR A 81 27.71 -4.67 -14.62
N ASN A 82 26.61 -4.28 -15.27
CA ASN A 82 26.12 -2.90 -15.24
C ASN A 82 25.00 -2.74 -14.22
N ASP A 83 24.84 -1.52 -13.73
CA ASP A 83 23.70 -1.17 -12.86
C ASP A 83 22.41 -1.10 -13.66
N TRP A 84 21.38 -1.69 -13.12
CA TRP A 84 20.03 -1.67 -13.69
C TRP A 84 19.01 -1.97 -12.61
N SER A 85 17.73 -1.73 -12.88
CA SER A 85 16.69 -2.04 -11.90
C SER A 85 15.38 -2.51 -12.54
N ILE A 86 14.61 -3.26 -11.75
CA ILE A 86 13.22 -3.64 -12.02
C ILE A 86 12.33 -2.93 -11.01
N GLN A 87 11.23 -2.34 -11.50
CA GLN A 87 10.14 -1.87 -10.68
C GLN A 87 8.89 -2.67 -11.04
N PHE A 88 8.26 -3.27 -10.05
CA PHE A 88 6.97 -3.93 -10.17
C PHE A 88 6.01 -3.31 -9.17
N GLY A 89 4.84 -2.86 -9.60
CA GLY A 89 3.93 -2.23 -8.66
C GLY A 89 2.56 -1.88 -9.20
N GLY A 90 1.66 -1.68 -8.27
CA GLY A 90 0.29 -1.23 -8.43
C GLY A 90 -0.15 -0.42 -7.22
N HIS A 91 -1.38 -0.63 -6.72
CA HIS A 91 -1.88 0.06 -5.54
C HIS A 91 -1.16 -0.41 -4.27
N HIS A 92 -1.19 -1.72 -4.00
CA HIS A 92 -0.70 -2.27 -2.74
C HIS A 92 0.69 -2.92 -2.81
N VAL A 93 1.36 -2.87 -3.97
CA VAL A 93 2.74 -3.39 -4.13
C VAL A 93 3.60 -2.35 -4.83
N GLY A 94 4.82 -2.17 -4.32
CA GLY A 94 5.89 -1.44 -4.97
C GLY A 94 7.21 -2.12 -4.67
N ILE A 95 7.64 -3.03 -5.55
CA ILE A 95 8.95 -3.68 -5.48
C ILE A 95 9.92 -2.89 -6.35
N ASN A 96 11.02 -2.42 -5.76
CA ASN A 96 12.13 -1.80 -6.47
C ASN A 96 13.38 -2.66 -6.25
N ALA A 97 13.72 -3.48 -7.22
CA ALA A 97 14.94 -4.29 -7.17
C ALA A 97 16.04 -3.61 -7.99
N THR A 98 17.09 -3.18 -7.32
CA THR A 98 18.24 -2.52 -7.96
C THR A 98 19.46 -3.43 -7.89
N PHE A 99 20.02 -3.72 -9.04
CA PHE A 99 21.23 -4.49 -9.24
C PHE A 99 22.40 -3.52 -9.41
N SER A 100 23.39 -3.62 -8.56
CA SER A 100 24.59 -2.79 -8.62
C SER A 100 25.80 -3.53 -8.03
N ASN A 101 26.91 -3.47 -8.74
CA ASN A 101 28.19 -4.11 -8.30
C ASN A 101 28.04 -5.60 -7.94
N GLY A 102 27.15 -6.33 -8.63
CA GLY A 102 26.89 -7.75 -8.39
C GLY A 102 26.04 -8.06 -7.16
N ALA A 103 25.53 -7.04 -6.49
CA ALA A 103 24.56 -7.16 -5.40
C ALA A 103 23.16 -6.69 -5.84
N ILE A 104 22.14 -7.08 -5.10
CA ILE A 104 20.77 -6.63 -5.28
C ILE A 104 20.25 -6.00 -3.97
N THR A 105 19.55 -4.89 -4.08
CA THR A 105 18.77 -4.32 -2.97
C THR A 105 17.31 -4.21 -3.37
N PHE A 106 16.42 -4.45 -2.39
CA PHE A 106 14.99 -4.24 -2.51
C PHE A 106 14.51 -2.98 -1.76
N ALA A 107 15.42 -2.18 -1.24
CA ALA A 107 15.08 -0.89 -0.65
C ALA A 107 15.00 0.18 -1.75
N PRO A 108 13.88 0.94 -1.83
CA PRO A 108 12.68 0.85 -1.01
C PRO A 108 11.66 -0.17 -1.53
N THR A 109 10.85 -0.74 -0.63
CA THR A 109 9.74 -1.64 -0.97
C THR A 109 8.47 -1.22 -0.24
N HIS A 110 7.33 -1.24 -0.93
CA HIS A 110 5.99 -1.06 -0.39
C HIS A 110 5.19 -2.36 -0.50
N LEU A 111 4.59 -2.76 0.60
CA LEU A 111 3.62 -3.85 0.65
C LEU A 111 2.40 -3.37 1.43
N GLY A 112 1.23 -3.55 0.87
CA GLY A 112 -0.04 -3.24 1.50
C GLY A 112 -1.06 -4.30 1.13
N THR A 113 -2.24 -4.24 1.70
CA THR A 113 -3.36 -5.11 1.29
C THR A 113 -4.69 -4.55 1.77
N GLN A 114 -5.69 -4.74 0.96
CA GLN A 114 -7.09 -4.48 1.25
C GLN A 114 -7.95 -5.45 0.42
N PRO A 115 -8.76 -6.31 1.06
CA PRO A 115 -8.80 -6.53 2.50
C PRO A 115 -7.56 -7.28 3.02
N THR A 116 -7.28 -7.18 4.32
CA THR A 116 -6.18 -7.95 4.94
C THR A 116 -6.51 -9.44 5.04
N THR A 117 -7.79 -9.77 5.16
CA THR A 117 -8.26 -11.16 5.26
C THR A 117 -9.62 -11.28 4.59
N TYR A 118 -9.79 -12.30 3.75
CA TYR A 118 -11.05 -12.58 3.07
C TYR A 118 -11.15 -14.10 2.75
N THR A 119 -12.34 -14.54 2.39
CA THR A 119 -12.56 -15.90 1.89
C THR A 119 -12.66 -15.86 0.36
N ASP A 120 -11.84 -16.65 -0.31
CA ASP A 120 -11.81 -16.72 -1.77
C ASP A 120 -12.99 -17.58 -2.33
N SER A 121 -13.09 -17.66 -3.65
CA SER A 121 -14.11 -18.44 -4.34
C SER A 121 -14.07 -19.96 -4.08
N ASN A 122 -12.96 -20.46 -3.54
CA ASN A 122 -12.78 -21.86 -3.16
C ASN A 122 -13.13 -22.12 -1.68
N GLY A 123 -13.56 -21.07 -0.95
CA GLY A 123 -13.86 -21.16 0.48
C GLY A 123 -12.61 -21.13 1.37
N GLN A 124 -11.44 -20.74 0.84
CA GLN A 124 -10.21 -20.68 1.60
C GLN A 124 -9.98 -19.27 2.14
N THR A 125 -9.53 -19.17 3.39
CA THR A 125 -9.14 -17.91 3.99
C THR A 125 -7.80 -17.44 3.41
N GLN A 126 -7.80 -16.24 2.85
CA GLN A 126 -6.62 -15.56 2.32
C GLN A 126 -6.20 -14.44 3.27
N SER A 127 -4.89 -14.34 3.54
CA SER A 127 -4.29 -13.29 4.37
C SER A 127 -2.83 -13.08 3.98
N ALA A 128 -2.60 -12.30 2.94
CA ALA A 128 -1.27 -12.13 2.32
C ALA A 128 -0.22 -11.54 3.28
N LEU A 129 -0.64 -10.68 4.20
CA LEU A 129 0.23 -9.97 5.15
C LEU A 129 -0.11 -10.27 6.63
N GLY A 130 -0.85 -11.35 6.91
CA GLY A 130 -1.26 -11.71 8.29
C GLY A 130 -0.08 -11.93 9.23
N GLU A 131 1.04 -12.42 8.73
CA GLU A 131 2.27 -12.64 9.49
C GLU A 131 2.89 -11.31 10.01
N MET A 132 2.70 -10.19 9.29
CA MET A 132 3.18 -8.89 9.76
C MET A 132 2.52 -8.48 11.09
N TYR A 133 1.21 -8.67 11.21
CA TYR A 133 0.52 -8.43 12.47
C TYR A 133 0.98 -9.41 13.56
N GLN A 134 1.06 -10.69 13.24
CA GLN A 134 1.43 -11.72 14.22
C GLN A 134 2.82 -11.44 14.80
N THR A 135 3.82 -11.24 13.95
CA THR A 135 5.20 -10.98 14.40
C THR A 135 5.32 -9.66 15.16
N ALA A 136 4.59 -8.62 14.75
CA ALA A 136 4.56 -7.34 15.45
C ALA A 136 3.99 -7.49 16.88
N PHE A 137 2.90 -8.24 17.04
CA PHE A 137 2.33 -8.50 18.35
C PHE A 137 3.15 -9.48 19.19
N ASP A 138 3.84 -10.44 18.59
CA ASP A 138 4.80 -11.30 19.28
C ASP A 138 5.92 -10.45 19.89
N PHE A 139 6.47 -9.50 19.14
CA PHE A 139 7.44 -8.53 19.65
C PHE A 139 6.83 -7.65 20.77
N TYR A 140 5.68 -6.99 20.50
CA TYR A 140 5.01 -6.13 21.48
C TYR A 140 4.74 -6.86 22.81
N ASN A 141 4.24 -8.09 22.76
CA ASN A 141 3.88 -8.89 23.93
C ASN A 141 5.10 -9.38 24.73
N SER A 142 6.28 -9.45 24.11
CA SER A 142 7.53 -9.81 24.79
C SER A 142 8.09 -8.70 25.69
N LEU A 143 7.61 -7.46 25.49
CA LEU A 143 8.11 -6.29 26.22
C LEU A 143 7.56 -6.23 27.65
N THR A 144 8.38 -5.71 28.58
CA THR A 144 7.92 -5.37 29.93
C THR A 144 6.98 -4.16 29.90
N ASP A 145 6.27 -3.90 30.98
CA ASP A 145 5.37 -2.74 31.06
C ASP A 145 6.13 -1.41 30.94
N GLU A 146 7.35 -1.33 31.48
CA GLU A 146 8.22 -0.15 31.35
C GLU A 146 8.69 0.05 29.89
N GLN A 147 9.01 -1.05 29.19
CA GLN A 147 9.38 -1.00 27.79
C GLN A 147 8.18 -0.59 26.93
N LYS A 148 6.98 -1.13 27.19
CA LYS A 148 5.74 -0.74 26.50
C LYS A 148 5.40 0.72 26.69
N GLN A 149 5.60 1.29 27.89
CA GLN A 149 5.40 2.72 28.15
C GLN A 149 6.33 3.61 27.31
N LYS A 150 7.58 3.18 27.09
CA LYS A 150 8.50 3.91 26.20
C LYS A 150 8.15 3.76 24.73
N LEU A 151 7.73 2.56 24.32
CA LEU A 151 7.37 2.23 22.96
C LEU A 151 6.11 2.99 22.50
N TYR A 152 5.07 3.06 23.35
CA TYR A 152 3.74 3.55 23.02
C TYR A 152 3.68 5.08 23.02
N GLN A 153 3.14 5.66 21.95
CA GLN A 153 3.13 7.11 21.76
C GLN A 153 1.79 7.79 22.11
N ASP A 154 0.75 7.00 22.41
CA ASP A 154 -0.61 7.51 22.71
C ASP A 154 -1.14 8.49 21.64
N GLU A 155 -0.83 8.18 20.38
CA GLU A 155 -1.26 8.95 19.22
C GLU A 155 -2.24 8.14 18.39
N ASP A 156 -3.06 8.83 17.58
CA ASP A 156 -3.89 8.18 16.58
C ASP A 156 -3.03 7.39 15.59
N VAL A 157 -3.61 6.35 15.00
CA VAL A 157 -2.99 5.61 13.91
C VAL A 157 -2.74 6.55 12.74
N LYS A 158 -1.49 6.68 12.33
CA LYS A 158 -1.02 7.61 11.29
C LYS A 158 -0.94 6.93 9.94
N ASN A 159 -0.94 7.75 8.88
CA ASN A 159 -0.43 7.32 7.58
C ASN A 159 1.09 7.18 7.60
N LEU A 160 1.65 6.53 6.56
CA LEU A 160 3.09 6.43 6.38
C LEU A 160 3.72 7.83 6.29
N THR A 161 4.76 8.07 7.08
CA THR A 161 5.55 9.30 7.03
C THR A 161 6.47 9.31 5.81
N CYS A 162 7.05 8.15 5.49
CA CYS A 162 7.97 7.96 4.36
C CYS A 162 7.32 7.15 3.23
N ALA A 163 6.13 7.56 2.83
CA ALA A 163 5.30 6.86 1.85
C ALA A 163 6.01 6.60 0.50
N PRO A 164 5.53 5.65 -0.29
CA PRO A 164 6.04 5.40 -1.63
C PRO A 164 6.00 6.64 -2.52
N GLY A 165 7.09 6.89 -3.23
CA GLY A 165 7.26 8.04 -4.13
C GLY A 165 7.74 9.32 -3.46
N ASP A 166 7.65 9.43 -2.15
CA ASP A 166 8.12 10.57 -1.39
C ASP A 166 9.59 10.44 -1.01
N THR A 167 10.23 11.59 -0.82
CA THR A 167 11.51 11.68 -0.11
C THR A 167 11.28 11.57 1.38
N CYS A 168 12.27 11.07 2.12
CA CYS A 168 12.12 10.79 3.53
C CYS A 168 13.31 11.32 4.33
N ASP A 169 13.01 11.91 5.49
CA ASP A 169 14.02 12.39 6.46
C ASP A 169 14.45 11.28 7.43
N TYR A 170 13.83 10.11 7.34
CA TYR A 170 14.04 8.98 8.26
C TYR A 170 13.93 9.41 9.73
N PRO A 171 12.77 9.90 10.19
CA PRO A 171 12.61 10.32 11.58
C PRO A 171 12.94 9.19 12.53
N THR A 172 13.73 9.49 13.55
CA THR A 172 14.25 8.52 14.52
C THR A 172 14.28 9.12 15.92
N GLY A 173 14.61 8.31 16.93
CA GLY A 173 14.77 8.76 18.31
C GLY A 173 13.49 8.71 19.15
N THR A 174 12.37 8.26 18.58
CA THR A 174 11.10 8.09 19.28
C THR A 174 10.86 6.64 19.64
N GLY A 175 10.40 6.38 20.86
CA GLY A 175 10.06 5.05 21.36
C GLY A 175 11.21 4.38 22.11
N ILE A 176 11.29 3.04 22.04
CA ILE A 176 12.32 2.23 22.70
C ILE A 176 13.52 2.05 21.79
N LYS A 177 14.72 2.15 22.36
CA LYS A 177 15.98 1.89 21.63
C LYS A 177 16.35 0.41 21.69
N GLY A 178 16.91 -0.13 20.61
CA GLY A 178 17.31 -1.54 20.53
C GLY A 178 18.32 -1.97 21.60
N SER A 179 19.19 -1.06 22.06
CA SER A 179 20.08 -1.32 23.20
C SER A 179 19.37 -1.55 24.55
N GLU A 180 18.08 -1.24 24.65
CA GLU A 180 17.23 -1.47 25.83
C GLU A 180 16.48 -2.81 25.75
N LEU A 181 16.62 -3.55 24.67
CA LEU A 181 15.99 -4.86 24.44
C LEU A 181 16.87 -6.00 24.90
N THR A 182 16.27 -7.09 25.38
CA THR A 182 16.99 -8.35 25.58
C THR A 182 17.34 -9.00 24.26
N ASP A 183 18.23 -9.99 24.27
CA ASP A 183 18.61 -10.72 23.04
C ASP A 183 17.41 -11.45 22.42
N GLU A 184 16.50 -12.01 23.24
CA GLU A 184 15.27 -12.65 22.77
C GLU A 184 14.32 -11.62 22.13
N GLN A 185 14.19 -10.44 22.70
CA GLN A 185 13.37 -9.35 22.13
C GLN A 185 13.95 -8.83 20.83
N LYS A 186 15.29 -8.73 20.73
CA LYS A 186 15.98 -8.40 19.48
C LYS A 186 15.72 -9.44 18.39
N GLN A 187 15.71 -10.74 18.73
CA GLN A 187 15.35 -11.78 17.76
C GLN A 187 13.89 -11.66 17.27
N LEU A 188 12.94 -11.30 18.15
CA LEU A 188 11.57 -11.03 17.75
C LEU A 188 11.46 -9.80 16.87
N LEU A 189 12.19 -8.72 17.18
CA LEU A 189 12.25 -7.53 16.32
C LEU A 189 12.83 -7.86 14.93
N LEU A 190 13.88 -8.67 14.86
CA LEU A 190 14.42 -9.13 13.58
C LEU A 190 13.42 -9.97 12.78
N LYS A 191 12.56 -10.76 13.44
CA LYS A 191 11.45 -11.45 12.76
C LYS A 191 10.41 -10.48 12.19
N VAL A 192 10.10 -9.40 12.91
CA VAL A 192 9.24 -8.33 12.34
C VAL A 192 9.87 -7.77 11.07
N ILE A 193 11.15 -7.39 11.13
CA ILE A 193 11.89 -6.80 10.02
C ILE A 193 11.96 -7.75 8.82
N ALA A 194 12.08 -9.06 9.05
CA ALA A 194 12.16 -10.08 8.02
C ALA A 194 10.94 -10.11 7.08
N ASN A 195 9.77 -9.62 7.51
CA ASN A 195 8.60 -9.51 6.63
C ASN A 195 8.86 -8.67 5.37
N TRP A 196 9.81 -7.73 5.41
CA TRP A 196 10.16 -6.83 4.31
C TRP A 196 11.51 -7.14 3.68
N THR A 197 12.40 -7.80 4.39
CA THR A 197 13.77 -8.06 3.91
C THR A 197 13.95 -9.45 3.33
N ASN A 198 13.09 -10.42 3.70
CA ASN A 198 13.10 -11.78 3.15
C ASN A 198 12.36 -11.83 1.80
N LEU A 199 12.89 -11.11 0.81
CA LEU A 199 12.29 -11.06 -0.53
C LEU A 199 13.08 -11.86 -1.57
N ALA A 200 14.39 -11.99 -1.39
CA ALA A 200 15.31 -12.62 -2.33
C ALA A 200 15.72 -14.03 -1.88
N ASP A 201 16.76 -14.55 -2.53
CA ASP A 201 17.45 -15.75 -2.08
C ASP A 201 18.05 -15.59 -0.67
N SER A 202 18.36 -16.71 -0.05
CA SER A 202 18.83 -16.73 1.35
C SER A 202 20.15 -15.98 1.55
N GLN A 203 21.04 -15.93 0.56
CA GLN A 203 22.32 -15.23 0.68
C GLN A 203 22.11 -13.72 0.68
N THR A 204 21.29 -13.20 -0.23
CA THR A 204 20.94 -11.77 -0.31
C THR A 204 20.17 -11.33 0.95
N THR A 205 19.20 -12.12 1.39
CA THR A 205 18.44 -11.87 2.61
C THR A 205 19.35 -11.83 3.83
N GLN A 206 20.24 -12.80 3.98
CA GLN A 206 21.16 -12.87 5.14
C GLN A 206 22.10 -11.67 5.17
N ALA A 207 22.66 -11.26 4.02
CA ALA A 207 23.54 -10.09 3.94
C ALA A 207 22.85 -8.80 4.38
N THR A 208 21.58 -8.63 4.03
CA THR A 208 20.78 -7.49 4.49
C THR A 208 20.51 -7.57 6.00
N MET A 209 20.09 -8.74 6.49
CA MET A 209 19.81 -8.95 7.91
C MET A 209 21.01 -8.79 8.80
N ASP A 210 22.21 -9.19 8.35
CA ASP A 210 23.48 -9.01 9.09
C ASP A 210 23.80 -7.53 9.28
N GLN A 211 23.58 -6.69 8.24
CA GLN A 211 23.80 -5.25 8.34
C GLN A 211 22.80 -4.59 9.31
N ILE A 212 21.54 -5.00 9.27
CA ILE A 212 20.51 -4.50 10.17
C ILE A 212 20.81 -4.92 11.61
N SER A 213 21.12 -6.20 11.82
CA SER A 213 21.45 -6.76 13.14
C SER A 213 22.65 -6.06 13.78
N ALA A 214 23.68 -5.74 12.99
CA ALA A 214 24.87 -5.03 13.47
C ALA A 214 24.59 -3.59 13.97
N THR A 215 23.46 -3.01 13.59
CA THR A 215 23.06 -1.65 13.97
C THR A 215 21.78 -1.62 14.82
N LEU A 216 21.31 -2.78 15.27
CA LEU A 216 20.03 -2.90 15.97
C LEU A 216 20.02 -2.13 17.29
N ASP A 217 21.14 -2.06 17.99
CA ASP A 217 21.29 -1.30 19.23
C ASP A 217 21.02 0.21 19.05
N ASP A 218 21.21 0.75 17.86
CA ASP A 218 20.94 2.14 17.51
C ASP A 218 19.60 2.35 16.80
N THR A 219 18.79 1.29 16.68
CA THR A 219 17.46 1.31 16.07
C THR A 219 16.41 1.64 17.12
N TYR A 220 15.47 2.50 16.78
CA TYR A 220 14.32 2.86 17.60
C TYR A 220 13.04 2.22 17.09
N VAL A 221 12.14 1.88 18.00
CA VAL A 221 10.81 1.35 17.68
C VAL A 221 9.77 2.15 18.43
N ASN A 222 8.73 2.60 17.74
CA ASN A 222 7.55 3.20 18.36
C ASN A 222 6.26 2.55 17.87
N TRP A 223 5.19 2.74 18.60
CA TRP A 223 3.90 2.08 18.40
C TRP A 223 2.75 3.02 18.78
N SER A 224 1.66 2.96 18.04
CA SER A 224 0.40 3.64 18.33
C SER A 224 -0.78 2.73 17.98
N GLY A 225 -1.95 3.00 18.53
CA GLY A 225 -3.16 2.25 18.28
C GLY A 225 -3.35 1.04 19.19
N ALA A 226 -3.87 -0.06 18.66
CA ALA A 226 -4.25 -1.21 19.48
C ALA A 226 -3.04 -1.90 20.15
N THR A 227 -3.22 -2.32 21.39
CA THR A 227 -2.22 -3.06 22.17
C THR A 227 -2.55 -4.55 22.33
N VAL A 228 -3.67 -4.95 21.74
CA VAL A 228 -4.13 -6.36 21.65
C VAL A 228 -4.49 -6.65 20.20
N TYR A 229 -4.06 -7.82 19.71
CA TYR A 229 -4.43 -8.26 18.36
C TYR A 229 -5.87 -8.78 18.37
N ASP A 230 -6.82 -7.87 18.21
CA ASP A 230 -8.25 -8.14 18.10
C ASP A 230 -8.83 -7.32 16.94
N THR A 231 -8.97 -7.95 15.80
CA THR A 231 -9.45 -7.30 14.57
C THR A 231 -10.92 -6.91 14.62
N SER A 232 -11.67 -7.34 15.64
CA SER A 232 -13.07 -6.96 15.84
C SER A 232 -13.23 -5.57 16.46
N GLN A 233 -12.15 -4.97 16.97
CA GLN A 233 -12.19 -3.72 17.72
C GLN A 233 -11.09 -2.75 17.28
N GLY A 234 -11.42 -1.46 17.34
CA GLY A 234 -10.47 -0.38 17.09
C GLY A 234 -10.10 -0.22 15.62
N LYS A 235 -9.12 0.65 15.40
CA LYS A 235 -8.69 1.09 14.07
C LYS A 235 -7.44 0.38 13.54
N GLY A 236 -6.88 -0.54 14.30
CA GLY A 236 -5.63 -1.21 13.98
C GLY A 236 -4.43 -0.58 14.67
N ILE A 237 -3.28 -0.62 14.03
CA ILE A 237 -2.00 -0.19 14.59
C ILE A 237 -1.21 0.69 13.63
N TYR A 238 -0.31 1.46 14.20
CA TYR A 238 0.85 2.02 13.53
C TYR A 238 2.10 1.62 14.30
N PHE A 239 3.15 1.24 13.62
CA PHE A 239 4.48 1.20 14.20
C PHE A 239 5.55 1.68 13.22
N GLN A 240 6.65 2.15 13.79
CA GLN A 240 7.84 2.56 13.07
C GLN A 240 9.06 1.86 13.66
N ILE A 241 9.93 1.36 12.78
CA ILE A 241 11.26 0.88 13.12
C ILE A 241 12.24 1.79 12.37
N SER A 242 13.08 2.51 13.09
CA SER A 242 13.96 3.52 12.51
C SER A 242 15.39 3.39 13.03
N GLY A 243 16.29 2.95 12.17
CA GLY A 243 17.70 2.69 12.48
C GLY A 243 18.63 3.07 11.34
N PRO A 244 19.95 2.89 11.55
CA PRO A 244 20.94 3.27 10.55
C PRO A 244 20.84 2.51 9.21
N LYS A 245 20.28 1.29 9.23
CA LYS A 245 20.20 0.37 8.08
C LYS A 245 18.78 -0.12 7.79
N VAL A 246 17.80 0.35 8.54
CA VAL A 246 16.41 -0.07 8.39
C VAL A 246 15.48 1.07 8.75
N TYR A 247 14.51 1.31 7.90
CA TYR A 247 13.36 2.14 8.19
C TYR A 247 12.10 1.44 7.69
N ILE A 248 11.23 1.13 8.61
CA ILE A 248 9.96 0.42 8.33
C ILE A 248 8.84 1.18 9.01
N GLU A 249 7.73 1.32 8.31
CA GLU A 249 6.45 1.72 8.88
C GLU A 249 5.38 0.72 8.44
N LEU A 250 4.46 0.45 9.35
CA LEU A 250 3.19 -0.21 9.08
C LEU A 250 2.08 0.68 9.63
N ALA A 251 1.09 0.96 8.80
CA ALA A 251 -0.06 1.78 9.16
C ALA A 251 -1.35 1.10 8.72
N SER A 252 -2.25 0.84 9.67
CA SER A 252 -3.65 0.54 9.37
C SER A 252 -4.31 1.80 8.82
N GLN A 253 -5.14 1.65 7.77
CA GLN A 253 -5.75 2.78 7.07
C GLN A 253 -7.24 2.83 7.34
N ASP A 254 -7.70 3.93 7.93
CA ASP A 254 -9.14 4.25 7.93
C ASP A 254 -9.51 4.79 6.55
N ASN A 255 -10.62 4.31 5.98
CA ASN A 255 -11.17 4.90 4.80
C ASN A 255 -12.67 5.23 4.98
N ASP A 256 -13.05 6.40 4.46
CA ASP A 256 -14.42 6.91 4.55
C ASP A 256 -15.39 6.18 3.61
N ALA A 257 -14.89 5.35 2.71
CA ALA A 257 -15.67 4.66 1.69
C ALA A 257 -16.47 3.44 2.19
N GLY A 258 -16.39 3.16 3.48
CA GLY A 258 -17.10 2.05 4.11
C GLY A 258 -16.17 1.06 4.78
N ALA A 259 -16.59 0.58 5.93
CA ALA A 259 -15.80 -0.32 6.77
C ALA A 259 -15.77 -1.76 6.23
N THR A 260 -16.67 -2.12 5.31
CA THR A 260 -16.80 -3.50 4.82
C THR A 260 -17.20 -3.57 3.34
N VAL A 261 -16.70 -4.58 2.65
CA VAL A 261 -17.09 -4.99 1.31
C VAL A 261 -17.54 -6.44 1.37
N SER A 262 -18.79 -6.73 0.96
CA SER A 262 -19.38 -8.08 1.05
C SER A 262 -19.24 -8.72 2.44
N GLY A 263 -19.32 -7.91 3.50
CA GLY A 263 -19.17 -8.36 4.89
C GLY A 263 -17.73 -8.55 5.37
N VAL A 264 -16.73 -8.29 4.51
CA VAL A 264 -15.31 -8.35 4.84
C VAL A 264 -14.81 -6.96 5.22
N GLN A 265 -14.07 -6.88 6.32
CA GLN A 265 -13.48 -5.61 6.79
C GLN A 265 -12.45 -5.08 5.79
N THR A 266 -12.58 -3.81 5.42
CA THR A 266 -11.74 -3.12 4.43
C THR A 266 -11.22 -1.77 4.92
N SER A 267 -11.27 -1.52 6.22
CA SER A 267 -10.79 -0.31 6.88
C SER A 267 -10.15 -0.66 8.21
N GLY A 268 -9.28 0.15 8.73
CA GLY A 268 -8.54 -0.12 9.96
C GLY A 268 -7.72 -1.41 9.84
N TRP A 269 -8.02 -2.42 10.65
CA TRP A 269 -7.39 -3.75 10.55
C TRP A 269 -7.51 -4.39 9.17
N GLY A 270 -8.55 -4.05 8.43
CA GLY A 270 -8.83 -4.59 7.10
C GLY A 270 -8.06 -3.92 5.97
N HIS A 271 -7.27 -2.87 6.23
CA HIS A 271 -6.50 -2.14 5.23
C HIS A 271 -5.17 -1.67 5.81
N ILE A 272 -4.06 -2.16 5.28
CA ILE A 272 -2.72 -1.76 5.70
C ILE A 272 -1.86 -1.29 4.55
N HIS A 273 -1.05 -0.29 4.83
CA HIS A 273 0.07 0.12 4.01
C HIS A 273 1.37 -0.02 4.81
N THR A 274 2.43 -0.42 4.15
CA THR A 274 3.75 -0.53 4.77
C THR A 274 4.83 0.03 3.86
N ILE A 275 5.96 0.41 4.43
CA ILE A 275 7.16 0.82 3.70
C ILE A 275 8.39 0.22 4.35
N TYR A 276 9.33 -0.24 3.54
CA TYR A 276 10.69 -0.57 3.93
C TYR A 276 11.66 0.27 3.14
N ARG A 277 12.62 0.88 3.82
CA ARG A 277 13.72 1.64 3.24
C ARG A 277 15.04 1.31 3.93
N ASP A 278 16.14 1.47 3.23
CA ASP A 278 17.48 1.55 3.81
C ASP A 278 17.96 3.00 3.72
N PRO A 279 18.07 3.72 4.86
CA PRO A 279 18.46 5.14 4.88
C PRO A 279 19.77 5.44 4.16
N THR A 280 20.62 4.43 3.96
CA THR A 280 21.93 4.57 3.34
C THR A 280 22.04 3.93 1.96
N ASN A 281 21.04 3.12 1.54
CA ASN A 281 21.17 2.28 0.35
C ASN A 281 19.88 2.13 -0.47
N ASP A 282 18.89 3.02 -0.29
CA ASP A 282 17.73 3.05 -1.17
C ASP A 282 18.18 3.14 -2.64
N TYR A 283 17.64 2.27 -3.49
CA TYR A 283 18.03 2.16 -4.91
C TYR A 283 19.56 1.96 -5.11
N ALA A 284 20.21 1.20 -4.23
CA ALA A 284 21.65 0.98 -4.21
C ALA A 284 22.45 2.31 -4.11
N GLY A 285 21.94 3.27 -3.36
CA GLY A 285 22.55 4.59 -3.20
C GLY A 285 22.52 5.48 -4.45
N SER A 286 21.80 5.09 -5.49
CA SER A 286 21.74 5.83 -6.76
C SER A 286 20.85 7.08 -6.71
N VAL A 287 20.06 7.25 -5.65
CA VAL A 287 19.16 8.39 -5.46
C VAL A 287 19.54 9.14 -4.19
N THR A 288 19.79 10.44 -4.31
CA THR A 288 19.96 11.30 -3.13
C THR A 288 18.59 11.59 -2.54
N GLN A 289 18.39 11.20 -1.28
CA GLN A 289 17.17 11.54 -0.55
C GLN A 289 17.13 13.05 -0.31
N GLN A 290 15.97 13.65 -0.55
CA GLN A 290 15.72 15.06 -0.27
C GLN A 290 14.61 15.16 0.77
N LYS A 291 14.65 16.18 1.61
CA LYS A 291 13.54 16.45 2.54
C LYS A 291 12.24 16.62 1.78
N SER A 292 11.22 15.89 2.20
CA SER A 292 9.87 16.12 1.71
C SER A 292 9.43 17.53 2.08
N SER A 293 8.98 18.31 1.11
CA SER A 293 8.45 19.67 1.32
C SER A 293 6.94 19.75 1.24
N GLY A 294 6.27 18.58 1.17
CA GLY A 294 4.82 18.49 1.03
C GLY A 294 4.16 17.57 2.08
N PRO A 295 2.83 17.56 2.16
CA PRO A 295 2.11 16.63 3.03
C PRO A 295 2.38 15.20 2.56
N THR A 296 3.06 14.44 3.39
CA THR A 296 3.35 13.03 3.21
C THR A 296 2.06 12.22 3.33
N GLY A 297 1.76 11.41 2.32
CA GLY A 297 0.81 10.30 2.42
C GLY A 297 -0.63 10.65 2.80
N GLY A 298 -1.15 11.80 2.36
CA GLY A 298 -2.56 12.13 2.55
C GLY A 298 -3.43 11.24 1.65
N GLY A 299 -4.32 10.44 2.25
CA GLY A 299 -5.42 9.82 1.55
C GLY A 299 -6.32 10.86 0.86
N PRO A 300 -7.31 10.45 0.03
CA PRO A 300 -8.17 11.35 -0.75
C PRO A 300 -9.05 12.23 0.16
N GLY A 301 -8.45 13.28 0.74
CA GLY A 301 -9.08 14.22 1.67
C GLY A 301 -8.18 15.42 2.00
N ALA A 302 -6.88 15.39 1.70
CA ALA A 302 -5.99 16.53 1.84
C ALA A 302 -6.12 17.43 0.61
N GLY A 303 -6.84 18.55 0.76
CA GLY A 303 -7.19 19.48 -0.29
C GLY A 303 -6.00 19.95 -1.10
N SER A 304 -6.08 19.76 -2.40
CA SER A 304 -5.19 20.27 -3.42
C SER A 304 -5.23 21.79 -3.46
N GLY A 305 -4.25 22.44 -2.83
CA GLY A 305 -3.89 23.82 -3.15
C GLY A 305 -3.03 23.82 -4.41
N SER A 306 -3.62 24.05 -5.58
CA SER A 306 -2.93 24.20 -6.84
C SER A 306 -2.12 25.50 -6.85
N GLY A 307 -0.80 25.41 -6.66
CA GLY A 307 0.15 26.47 -6.99
C GLY A 307 0.97 26.07 -8.21
N GLY A 308 0.54 26.45 -9.40
CA GLY A 308 1.32 26.27 -10.63
C GLY A 308 2.59 27.14 -10.60
N PRO A 309 3.69 26.71 -11.27
CA PRO A 309 4.89 27.52 -11.36
C PRO A 309 4.71 28.65 -12.38
N GLY A 310 4.58 29.89 -11.88
CA GLY A 310 4.69 31.09 -12.67
C GLY A 310 6.14 31.39 -13.03
N ALA A 311 6.46 31.32 -14.30
CA ALA A 311 7.70 31.86 -14.86
C ALA A 311 7.70 33.37 -14.73
N GLY A 312 8.57 33.92 -13.88
CA GLY A 312 8.82 35.32 -13.75
C GLY A 312 9.99 35.78 -14.62
N SER A 313 9.74 36.62 -15.61
CA SER A 313 10.74 37.51 -16.20
C SER A 313 10.51 38.93 -15.71
N GLY A 314 11.57 39.53 -15.16
CA GLY A 314 11.53 40.85 -14.57
C GLY A 314 11.56 42.00 -15.58
N GLY A 315 11.23 43.16 -15.08
CA GLY A 315 11.52 44.50 -15.66
C GLY A 315 10.91 45.60 -14.79
N PRO A 316 11.64 46.69 -14.54
CA PRO A 316 11.34 47.67 -13.52
C PRO A 316 10.60 48.90 -14.04
N GLY A 317 9.85 49.54 -13.17
CA GLY A 317 9.63 50.97 -13.17
C GLY A 317 8.24 51.52 -13.43
N GLY A 318 7.76 52.40 -12.55
CA GLY A 318 6.74 53.38 -12.87
C GLY A 318 5.69 53.63 -11.79
N SER A 319 5.97 54.68 -11.02
CA SER A 319 5.11 55.39 -10.08
C SER A 319 3.84 55.97 -10.71
N GLY A 320 2.72 56.01 -9.98
CA GLY A 320 1.56 56.84 -10.34
C GLY A 320 0.36 56.63 -9.44
N ALA A 321 0.05 57.65 -8.68
CA ALA A 321 -1.07 57.79 -7.76
C ALA A 321 -2.43 58.01 -8.48
N GLY A 322 -3.54 57.72 -7.79
CA GLY A 322 -4.82 58.32 -8.12
C GLY A 322 -6.09 57.56 -7.72
N ASN A 323 -6.58 57.86 -6.60
CA ASN A 323 -7.95 58.24 -6.14
C ASN A 323 -9.19 57.73 -6.89
N GLY A 324 -10.21 57.28 -6.10
CA GLY A 324 -11.62 57.46 -6.43
C GLY A 324 -12.50 56.21 -6.29
N GLY A 325 -13.25 56.11 -5.21
CA GLY A 325 -14.51 55.33 -5.19
C GLY A 325 -15.71 56.21 -5.63
N PRO A 326 -16.98 55.94 -5.33
CA PRO A 326 -17.67 54.70 -4.98
C PRO A 326 -19.00 54.50 -5.74
N SER A 327 -19.87 53.57 -5.28
CA SER A 327 -21.35 53.39 -5.52
C SER A 327 -21.75 52.72 -6.84
N ASP A 328 -22.69 51.82 -6.97
CA ASP A 328 -24.03 51.57 -6.42
C ASP A 328 -24.55 50.18 -6.89
N ALA A 329 -25.31 49.50 -6.05
CA ALA A 329 -26.26 48.47 -6.47
C ALA A 329 -27.59 49.19 -6.96
N PRO A 330 -28.62 48.59 -7.59
CA PRO A 330 -29.29 47.36 -7.15
C PRO A 330 -30.05 46.55 -8.24
N GLY A 331 -30.54 45.36 -7.87
CA GLY A 331 -31.91 44.98 -8.13
C GLY A 331 -32.26 44.03 -9.26
N GLY A 332 -33.00 42.97 -8.91
CA GLY A 332 -34.16 42.57 -9.67
C GLY A 332 -34.25 41.07 -10.04
N SER A 333 -34.82 40.27 -9.19
CA SER A 333 -36.05 39.43 -9.31
C SER A 333 -36.31 38.66 -10.59
N GLY A 334 -36.69 37.35 -10.43
CA GLY A 334 -37.61 36.67 -11.33
C GLY A 334 -37.43 35.15 -11.45
N ALA A 335 -38.10 34.38 -10.60
CA ALA A 335 -38.61 33.06 -11.00
C ALA A 335 -40.00 33.24 -11.65
N PRO A 336 -40.53 32.31 -12.46
CA PRO A 336 -41.27 31.19 -11.89
C PRO A 336 -41.31 29.87 -12.69
N ALA A 337 -41.52 28.81 -12.00
CA ALA A 337 -42.42 27.65 -12.09
C ALA A 337 -43.01 27.18 -13.44
N GLY A 338 -43.07 25.83 -13.58
CA GLY A 338 -43.99 25.15 -14.50
C GLY A 338 -43.68 23.66 -14.67
N ALA A 339 -44.25 22.79 -13.85
CA ALA A 339 -44.63 21.44 -14.24
C ALA A 339 -46.05 21.46 -14.76
N PRO A 340 -46.55 20.49 -15.52
CA PRO A 340 -47.07 19.20 -15.10
C PRO A 340 -46.88 18.08 -16.15
N GLY A 341 -46.82 16.81 -15.84
CA GLY A 341 -47.94 15.92 -15.47
C GLY A 341 -48.26 14.95 -16.61
N GLY A 342 -48.29 13.64 -16.35
CA GLY A 342 -48.88 12.65 -17.25
C GLY A 342 -48.43 11.21 -17.06
N LYS A 343 -49.08 10.47 -16.19
CA LYS A 343 -49.35 9.03 -16.27
C LYS A 343 -50.75 8.83 -16.85
N PRO A 344 -51.28 7.65 -17.17
CA PRO A 344 -50.82 6.26 -17.11
C PRO A 344 -51.25 5.41 -18.34
N GLY A 345 -51.00 4.12 -18.35
CA GLY A 345 -51.61 3.16 -19.28
C GLY A 345 -51.17 1.70 -19.01
N ASP A 346 -52.05 1.03 -18.30
CA ASP A 346 -52.08 -0.43 -18.12
C ASP A 346 -52.28 -1.18 -19.44
N ASN A 347 -51.76 -2.35 -19.61
CA ASN A 347 -52.60 -3.49 -19.99
C ASN A 347 -51.88 -4.86 -19.79
N GLU A 348 -52.70 -5.75 -19.32
CA GLU A 348 -52.65 -7.13 -18.89
C GLU A 348 -52.37 -8.16 -19.96
N SER A 349 -52.19 -9.36 -19.42
CA SER A 349 -52.52 -10.72 -19.94
C SER A 349 -51.44 -11.36 -20.79
N GLY A 350 -51.05 -12.60 -20.58
CA GLY A 350 -51.61 -13.77 -19.96
C GLY A 350 -50.75 -15.00 -20.17
N GLN A 351 -50.72 -15.82 -19.18
CA GLN A 351 -51.04 -17.23 -19.15
C GLN A 351 -50.05 -18.28 -19.72
N THR A 352 -49.57 -19.08 -18.77
CA THR A 352 -49.54 -20.58 -18.68
C THR A 352 -48.66 -21.42 -19.60
N GLY A 353 -47.94 -22.32 -18.92
CA GLY A 353 -47.35 -23.49 -19.53
C GLY A 353 -46.42 -24.27 -18.60
N SER A 354 -46.96 -24.98 -17.66
CA SER A 354 -46.29 -26.07 -16.90
C SER A 354 -45.88 -27.22 -17.84
N ASN A 355 -44.68 -27.75 -17.63
CA ASN A 355 -44.57 -29.22 -17.79
C ASN A 355 -43.42 -29.78 -16.95
N THR A 356 -43.85 -30.63 -16.05
CA THR A 356 -43.10 -31.61 -15.26
C THR A 356 -42.68 -32.79 -16.12
N SER A 357 -41.46 -33.27 -15.94
CA SER A 357 -41.23 -34.73 -15.98
C SER A 357 -39.99 -35.16 -15.22
N LYS A 358 -40.25 -36.13 -14.43
CA LYS A 358 -39.49 -36.90 -13.46
C LYS A 358 -38.45 -37.84 -14.08
N SER A 359 -37.50 -38.20 -13.19
CA SER A 359 -36.88 -39.53 -12.99
C SER A 359 -35.76 -39.90 -14.00
N THR A 360 -34.68 -40.53 -13.62
CA THR A 360 -34.45 -41.67 -12.72
C THR A 360 -32.97 -41.81 -12.42
N SER A 361 -32.72 -42.24 -11.20
CA SER A 361 -31.46 -42.78 -10.68
C SER A 361 -30.92 -43.99 -11.47
N LYS A 362 -29.57 -44.07 -11.57
CA LYS A 362 -28.90 -45.40 -11.48
C LYS A 362 -27.49 -45.23 -10.90
N SER A 363 -27.33 -45.82 -9.75
CA SER A 363 -26.08 -46.24 -9.14
C SER A 363 -25.45 -47.38 -9.92
N ALA A 364 -24.13 -47.41 -10.02
CA ALA A 364 -23.37 -48.64 -10.15
C ALA A 364 -21.98 -48.45 -9.50
N THR A 365 -21.75 -49.29 -8.57
CA THR A 365 -20.55 -49.56 -7.80
C THR A 365 -19.52 -50.35 -8.61
N ALA A 366 -18.26 -50.18 -8.20
CA ALA A 366 -17.22 -51.17 -7.95
C ALA A 366 -16.16 -51.48 -9.02
N ASP A 367 -14.95 -51.40 -8.51
CA ASP A 367 -13.75 -52.27 -8.64
C ASP A 367 -12.82 -52.11 -9.87
N SER A 368 -11.66 -51.57 -9.62
CA SER A 368 -10.33 -52.22 -9.45
C SER A 368 -9.28 -51.15 -9.19
#